data_e23cbb6d8bae263d245f9948889ed9b5
#
_entry.id   e23cbb6d8bae263d245f9948889ed9b5
#
_cell.length_a   1.000
_cell.length_b   1.000
_cell.length_c   1.000
_cell.angle_alpha   90.00
_cell.angle_beta   90.00
_cell.angle_gamma   90.00
#
_symmetry.space_group_name_H-M   'P 1'
#
loop_
_entity.id
_entity.type
_entity.pdbx_description
1 polymer ?
#
loop_
_entity_poly.entity_id
_entity_poly.type
_entity_poly.pdbx_seq_one_letter_code
_entity_poly.pdbx_strand_id
1 'polypeptide(L)'
;MKLFNRQKVLLNTIENLNQKSINSRRAIVKSLFLLREEHNFCEKMPFYHFFAYKQGPFSHLCFDDLRKLRDNNLIDNEETAITKAGEAVLNEVGREHNPIIKTMLKSFPNEKKITDYVYQKYPNYTIKSELIEQKPKKAEPGFFTIGYEGKDIDQFLNALVSNQIELLIDIRRNPFSMNFVYIKDALMKKLKDVSIDYLHIPELGIESEERKNLNTKADYEELFAKYRQTLFIKEV
;
A
#
# COMPACT_ATOMS: atom_id res chain seq x y z
N MET A 1 16.03 18.98 8.08
CA MET A 1 14.95 18.43 7.23
C MET A 1 13.69 18.21 8.07
N LYS A 2 12.49 18.59 7.58
CA LYS A 2 11.24 18.34 8.32
C LYS A 2 10.72 16.93 7.99
N LEU A 3 10.74 16.01 8.96
CA LEU A 3 10.20 14.67 8.83
C LEU A 3 8.68 14.67 9.01
N PHE A 4 7.97 13.87 8.20
CA PHE A 4 6.57 13.52 8.48
C PHE A 4 6.48 12.62 9.72
N ASN A 5 5.34 12.64 10.42
CA ASN A 5 5.18 11.84 11.64
C ASN A 5 5.41 10.34 11.39
N ARG A 6 4.93 9.79 10.27
CA ARG A 6 5.20 8.39 9.90
C ARG A 6 6.70 8.10 9.70
N GLN A 7 7.47 9.07 9.18
CA GLN A 7 8.93 8.92 9.02
C GLN A 7 9.67 8.96 10.35
N LYS A 8 9.19 9.75 11.32
CA LYS A 8 9.71 9.71 12.70
C LYS A 8 9.46 8.33 13.34
N VAL A 9 8.26 7.76 13.14
CA VAL A 9 7.93 6.40 13.60
C VAL A 9 8.83 5.37 12.92
N LEU A 10 9.03 5.47 11.62
CA LEU A 10 9.93 4.59 10.85
C LEU A 10 11.36 4.64 11.42
N LEU A 11 11.93 5.83 11.55
CA LEU A 11 13.30 6.02 12.06
C LEU A 11 13.44 5.51 13.50
N ASN A 12 12.45 5.77 14.36
CA ASN A 12 12.41 5.27 15.73
C ASN A 12 12.24 3.74 15.79
N THR A 13 11.50 3.14 14.86
CA THR A 13 11.38 1.68 14.74
C THR A 13 12.71 1.05 14.37
N ILE A 14 13.44 1.64 13.42
CA ILE A 14 14.79 1.19 13.04
C ILE A 14 15.73 1.25 14.24
N GLU A 15 15.79 2.38 14.96
CA GLU A 15 16.61 2.52 16.17
C GLU A 15 16.33 1.41 17.20
N ASN A 16 15.05 1.14 17.49
CA ASN A 16 14.69 0.11 18.46
C ASN A 16 15.01 -1.32 18.00
N LEU A 17 14.90 -1.61 16.71
CA LEU A 17 15.31 -2.88 16.13
C LEU A 17 16.83 -3.05 16.19
N ASN A 18 17.61 -1.98 15.89
CA ASN A 18 19.07 -2.00 15.97
C ASN A 18 19.56 -2.23 17.41
N GLN A 19 18.89 -1.66 18.42
CA GLN A 19 19.19 -1.93 19.84
C GLN A 19 19.03 -3.41 20.21
N LYS A 20 18.28 -4.18 19.44
CA LYS A 20 18.11 -5.63 19.55
C LYS A 20 18.98 -6.42 18.57
N SER A 21 19.89 -5.78 17.86
CA SER A 21 20.71 -6.35 16.77
C SER A 21 19.87 -6.97 15.64
N ILE A 22 18.69 -6.39 15.37
CA ILE A 22 17.83 -6.78 14.25
C ILE A 22 17.97 -5.73 13.16
N ASN A 23 18.81 -6.01 12.17
CA ASN A 23 19.13 -5.10 11.06
C ASN A 23 18.57 -5.68 9.76
N SER A 24 17.27 -5.53 9.53
CA SER A 24 16.57 -6.13 8.39
C SER A 24 15.41 -5.29 7.94
N ARG A 25 15.35 -4.99 6.64
CA ARG A 25 14.18 -4.31 6.03
C ARG A 25 12.88 -5.09 6.25
N ARG A 26 12.95 -6.42 6.23
CA ARG A 26 11.80 -7.27 6.50
C ARG A 26 11.25 -7.08 7.91
N ALA A 27 12.14 -7.02 8.91
CA ALA A 27 11.75 -6.77 10.29
C ALA A 27 11.15 -5.37 10.46
N ILE A 28 11.75 -4.35 9.82
CA ILE A 28 11.25 -2.97 9.84
C ILE A 28 9.81 -2.91 9.29
N VAL A 29 9.60 -3.42 8.08
CA VAL A 29 8.29 -3.38 7.41
C VAL A 29 7.22 -4.12 8.21
N LYS A 30 7.54 -5.32 8.75
CA LYS A 30 6.61 -6.08 9.58
C LYS A 30 6.33 -5.41 10.92
N SER A 31 7.30 -4.74 11.52
CA SER A 31 7.08 -3.97 12.74
C SER A 31 6.14 -2.78 12.50
N LEU A 32 6.31 -2.05 11.40
CA LEU A 32 5.39 -0.98 11.01
C LEU A 32 3.98 -1.50 10.69
N PHE A 33 3.89 -2.66 10.05
CA PHE A 33 2.63 -3.35 9.83
C PHE A 33 1.91 -3.67 11.15
N LEU A 34 2.62 -4.22 12.14
CA LEU A 34 2.06 -4.50 13.47
C LEU A 34 1.65 -3.22 14.22
N LEU A 35 2.42 -2.14 14.11
CA LEU A 35 2.04 -0.83 14.68
C LEU A 35 0.73 -0.32 14.06
N ARG A 36 0.51 -0.57 12.77
CA ARG A 36 -0.76 -0.24 12.12
C ARG A 36 -1.91 -1.10 12.61
N GLU A 37 -1.75 -2.44 12.54
CA GLU A 37 -2.85 -3.39 12.78
C GLU A 37 -3.20 -3.55 14.27
N GLU A 38 -2.24 -3.37 15.18
CA GLU A 38 -2.43 -3.68 16.60
C GLU A 38 -2.38 -2.46 17.51
N HIS A 39 -1.90 -1.32 17.02
CA HIS A 39 -1.71 -0.11 17.83
C HIS A 39 -2.41 1.13 17.24
N ASN A 40 -3.27 0.96 16.24
CA ASN A 40 -4.14 1.98 15.64
C ASN A 40 -3.39 3.23 15.15
N PHE A 41 -2.20 3.04 14.55
CA PHE A 41 -1.40 4.18 14.07
C PHE A 41 -2.09 4.92 12.93
N CYS A 42 -2.94 4.27 12.12
CA CYS A 42 -3.72 4.92 11.08
C CYS A 42 -4.80 5.88 11.60
N GLU A 43 -5.30 5.66 12.82
CA GLU A 43 -6.26 6.55 13.45
C GLU A 43 -5.59 7.79 14.05
N LYS A 44 -4.31 7.66 14.43
CA LYS A 44 -3.54 8.71 15.09
C LYS A 44 -2.89 9.68 14.10
N MET A 45 -2.53 9.19 12.91
CA MET A 45 -1.83 9.96 11.88
C MET A 45 -1.95 9.30 10.50
N PRO A 46 -1.72 10.03 9.39
CA PRO A 46 -1.48 9.41 8.09
C PRO A 46 -0.29 8.43 8.18
N PHE A 47 -0.56 7.15 7.97
CA PHE A 47 0.40 6.08 8.16
C PHE A 47 0.46 5.18 6.92
N TYR A 48 1.33 4.17 6.94
CA TYR A 48 1.53 3.25 5.82
C TYR A 48 0.32 2.32 5.66
N HIS A 49 -0.09 2.10 4.42
CA HIS A 49 -0.96 0.99 4.04
C HIS A 49 -0.12 -0.15 3.49
N PHE A 50 -0.63 -1.37 3.62
CA PHE A 50 0.08 -2.58 3.23
C PHE A 50 -0.80 -3.46 2.36
N PHE A 51 -0.16 -4.25 1.49
CA PHE A 51 -0.78 -5.31 0.70
C PHE A 51 0.10 -6.56 0.72
N ALA A 52 -0.47 -7.73 0.37
CA ALA A 52 0.27 -8.98 0.33
C ALA A 52 1.25 -8.99 -0.85
N TYR A 53 2.52 -9.27 -0.57
CA TYR A 53 3.59 -9.35 -1.56
C TYR A 53 4.55 -10.51 -1.23
N LYS A 54 5.64 -10.63 -1.97
CA LYS A 54 6.61 -11.74 -1.97
C LYS A 54 7.11 -12.21 -0.60
N GLN A 55 7.21 -11.33 0.36
CA GLN A 55 7.70 -11.65 1.71
C GLN A 55 6.69 -11.25 2.81
N GLY A 56 5.40 -11.28 2.49
CA GLY A 56 4.33 -10.87 3.38
C GLY A 56 3.90 -9.41 3.16
N PRO A 57 3.46 -8.68 4.19
CA PRO A 57 3.04 -7.28 4.06
C PRO A 57 4.11 -6.40 3.42
N PHE A 58 3.71 -5.59 2.45
CA PHE A 58 4.57 -4.65 1.74
C PHE A 58 3.86 -3.30 1.58
N SER A 59 4.62 -2.20 1.56
CA SER A 59 4.12 -0.85 1.33
C SER A 59 5.10 -0.06 0.46
N HIS A 60 4.65 0.43 -0.68
CA HIS A 60 5.47 1.29 -1.55
C HIS A 60 5.87 2.58 -0.81
N LEU A 61 4.91 3.19 -0.09
CA LEU A 61 5.17 4.41 0.66
C LEU A 61 6.25 4.22 1.74
N CYS A 62 6.27 3.05 2.41
CA CYS A 62 7.30 2.72 3.38
C CYS A 62 8.69 2.63 2.72
N PHE A 63 8.79 1.96 1.57
CA PHE A 63 10.04 1.87 0.83
C PHE A 63 10.50 3.20 0.24
N ASP A 64 9.56 4.06 -0.17
CA ASP A 64 9.90 5.42 -0.61
C ASP A 64 10.44 6.27 0.56
N ASP A 65 9.88 6.11 1.75
CA ASP A 65 10.37 6.82 2.94
C ASP A 65 11.72 6.25 3.43
N LEU A 66 11.96 4.93 3.37
CA LEU A 66 13.28 4.33 3.62
C LEU A 66 14.34 4.94 2.70
N ARG A 67 14.04 5.00 1.39
CA ARG A 67 14.94 5.60 0.40
C ARG A 67 15.24 7.07 0.71
N LYS A 68 14.21 7.86 1.06
CA LYS A 68 14.39 9.26 1.46
C LYS A 68 15.24 9.41 2.72
N LEU A 69 15.07 8.54 3.72
CA LEU A 69 15.90 8.57 4.92
C LEU A 69 17.37 8.23 4.60
N ARG A 70 17.62 7.23 3.75
CA ARG A 70 18.95 6.88 3.24
C ARG A 70 19.59 8.04 2.48
N ASP A 71 18.88 8.62 1.51
CA ASP A 71 19.37 9.71 0.66
C ASP A 71 19.69 10.98 1.47
N ASN A 72 19.13 11.11 2.68
CA ASN A 72 19.45 12.14 3.66
C ASN A 72 20.44 11.67 4.73
N ASN A 73 21.08 10.52 4.55
CA ASN A 73 22.06 9.92 5.47
C ASN A 73 21.54 9.69 6.90
N LEU A 74 20.23 9.51 7.10
CA LEU A 74 19.65 9.23 8.41
C LEU A 74 19.67 7.72 8.73
N ILE A 75 19.76 6.89 7.71
CA ILE A 75 19.97 5.44 7.80
C ILE A 75 21.07 5.04 6.82
N ASP A 76 21.61 3.84 7.00
CA ASP A 76 22.67 3.26 6.18
C ASP A 76 22.21 2.98 4.72
N ASN A 77 23.17 2.61 3.86
CA ASN A 77 22.90 2.32 2.45
C ASN A 77 22.05 1.07 2.25
N GLU A 78 22.09 0.12 3.17
CA GLU A 78 21.30 -1.10 3.19
C GLU A 78 19.86 -0.86 3.66
N GLU A 79 19.56 0.36 4.17
CA GLU A 79 18.25 0.77 4.72
C GLU A 79 17.82 -0.08 5.94
N THR A 80 18.81 -0.44 6.78
CA THR A 80 18.59 -1.34 7.92
C THR A 80 19.05 -0.79 9.26
N ALA A 81 19.95 0.18 9.27
CA ALA A 81 20.51 0.72 10.49
C ALA A 81 20.49 2.27 10.52
N ILE A 82 20.20 2.79 11.73
CA ILE A 82 20.23 4.23 11.96
C ILE A 82 21.69 4.72 11.99
N THR A 83 21.93 5.90 11.42
CA THR A 83 23.23 6.58 11.48
C THR A 83 23.29 7.54 12.67
N LYS A 84 24.51 8.05 12.99
CA LYS A 84 24.66 9.14 13.98
C LYS A 84 23.83 10.38 13.64
N ALA A 85 23.69 10.71 12.35
CA ALA A 85 22.85 11.82 11.90
C ALA A 85 21.36 11.52 12.17
N GLY A 86 20.92 10.28 11.94
CA GLY A 86 19.56 9.83 12.26
C GLY A 86 19.27 9.88 13.76
N GLU A 87 20.21 9.45 14.61
CA GLU A 87 20.09 9.55 16.06
C GLU A 87 19.98 11.02 16.52
N ALA A 88 20.80 11.90 15.95
CA ALA A 88 20.74 13.34 16.25
C ALA A 88 19.37 13.93 15.88
N VAL A 89 18.82 13.59 14.73
CA VAL A 89 17.49 14.02 14.31
C VAL A 89 16.42 13.48 15.26
N LEU A 90 16.49 12.21 15.70
CA LEU A 90 15.55 11.67 16.69
C LEU A 90 15.64 12.39 18.06
N ASN A 91 16.84 12.82 18.46
CA ASN A 91 17.03 13.61 19.69
C ASN A 91 16.34 14.97 19.58
N GLU A 92 16.37 15.59 18.39
CA GLU A 92 15.71 16.88 18.12
C GLU A 92 14.20 16.77 18.01
N VAL A 93 13.69 15.82 17.20
CA VAL A 93 12.24 15.70 16.92
C VAL A 93 11.46 14.90 17.96
N GLY A 94 12.17 14.25 18.89
CA GLY A 94 11.60 13.44 19.96
C GLY A 94 11.25 12.00 19.56
N ARG A 95 11.00 11.19 20.58
CA ARG A 95 10.66 9.75 20.46
C ARG A 95 9.28 9.47 21.08
N GLU A 96 8.29 10.25 20.69
CA GLU A 96 6.94 10.18 21.24
C GLU A 96 6.35 8.76 21.24
N HIS A 97 6.59 8.00 20.16
CA HIS A 97 6.01 6.66 19.98
C HIS A 97 6.90 5.53 20.53
N ASN A 98 8.06 5.86 21.10
CA ASN A 98 9.03 4.87 21.60
C ASN A 98 8.44 3.88 22.63
N PRO A 99 7.61 4.29 23.60
CA PRO A 99 7.02 3.35 24.56
C PRO A 99 6.19 2.25 23.89
N ILE A 100 5.40 2.60 22.88
CA ILE A 100 4.56 1.65 22.14
C ILE A 100 5.44 0.70 21.32
N ILE A 101 6.41 1.25 20.57
CA ILE A 101 7.35 0.47 19.75
C ILE A 101 8.13 -0.52 20.63
N LYS A 102 8.69 -0.05 21.75
CA LYS A 102 9.42 -0.92 22.71
C LYS A 102 8.54 -2.02 23.28
N THR A 103 7.32 -1.69 23.65
CA THR A 103 6.38 -2.68 24.21
C THR A 103 6.04 -3.74 23.19
N MET A 104 5.70 -3.35 21.98
CA MET A 104 5.45 -4.30 20.88
C MET A 104 6.68 -5.19 20.61
N LEU A 105 7.87 -4.60 20.50
CA LEU A 105 9.10 -5.35 20.20
C LEU A 105 9.59 -6.25 21.36
N LYS A 106 9.11 -6.07 22.60
CA LYS A 106 9.45 -6.98 23.71
C LYS A 106 9.10 -8.45 23.41
N SER A 107 7.99 -8.67 22.71
CA SER A 107 7.51 -10.02 22.36
C SER A 107 8.34 -10.68 21.25
N PHE A 108 9.25 -9.95 20.61
CA PHE A 108 9.99 -10.41 19.43
C PHE A 108 11.50 -10.35 19.68
N PRO A 109 12.15 -11.46 20.02
CA PRO A 109 13.60 -11.51 20.27
C PRO A 109 14.44 -11.41 18.98
N ASN A 110 13.87 -11.73 17.81
CA ASN A 110 14.56 -11.70 16.52
C ASN A 110 13.58 -11.57 15.34
N GLU A 111 14.11 -11.33 14.13
CA GLU A 111 13.33 -11.20 12.90
C GLU A 111 12.42 -12.39 12.62
N LYS A 112 12.92 -13.62 12.89
CA LYS A 112 12.15 -14.84 12.62
C LYS A 112 10.85 -14.83 13.42
N LYS A 113 10.86 -14.45 14.70
CA LYS A 113 9.66 -14.39 15.54
C LYS A 113 8.67 -13.31 15.08
N ILE A 114 9.15 -12.18 14.60
CA ILE A 114 8.28 -11.17 13.98
C ILE A 114 7.60 -11.74 12.72
N THR A 115 8.40 -12.40 11.88
CA THR A 115 7.90 -13.01 10.64
C THR A 115 6.88 -14.11 10.93
N ASP A 116 7.21 -15.07 11.78
CA ASP A 116 6.33 -16.18 12.16
C ASP A 116 4.99 -15.66 12.70
N TYR A 117 5.03 -14.65 13.57
CA TYR A 117 3.83 -14.03 14.15
C TYR A 117 2.93 -13.40 13.08
N VAL A 118 3.50 -12.60 12.19
CA VAL A 118 2.75 -11.95 11.12
C VAL A 118 2.13 -13.01 10.19
N TYR A 119 2.85 -14.05 9.85
CA TYR A 119 2.37 -15.12 8.97
C TYR A 119 1.25 -15.93 9.60
N GLN A 120 1.33 -16.19 10.89
CA GLN A 120 0.31 -16.93 11.65
C GLN A 120 -0.96 -16.10 11.83
N LYS A 121 -0.82 -14.82 12.22
CA LYS A 121 -1.95 -13.98 12.60
C LYS A 121 -2.64 -13.29 11.43
N TYR A 122 -1.88 -13.02 10.36
CA TYR A 122 -2.35 -12.23 9.22
C TYR A 122 -2.17 -12.98 7.87
N PRO A 123 -2.78 -14.17 7.70
CA PRO A 123 -2.60 -14.99 6.50
C PRO A 123 -3.00 -14.27 5.21
N ASN A 124 -3.97 -13.35 5.26
CA ASN A 124 -4.40 -12.56 4.09
C ASN A 124 -3.29 -11.67 3.52
N TYR A 125 -2.33 -11.25 4.34
CA TYR A 125 -1.16 -10.49 3.90
C TYR A 125 0.01 -11.36 3.44
N THR A 126 -0.16 -12.68 3.42
CA THR A 126 0.88 -13.64 3.00
C THR A 126 0.50 -14.46 1.76
N ILE A 127 -0.68 -14.22 1.18
CA ILE A 127 -1.24 -14.98 0.05
C ILE A 127 -0.36 -14.94 -1.22
N LYS A 128 0.47 -13.91 -1.38
CA LYS A 128 1.44 -13.77 -2.47
C LYS A 128 2.87 -14.11 -2.05
N SER A 129 3.07 -14.65 -0.82
CA SER A 129 4.40 -14.91 -0.31
C SER A 129 5.10 -16.05 -1.01
N GLU A 130 6.38 -15.84 -1.30
CA GLU A 130 7.31 -16.85 -1.81
C GLU A 130 7.94 -17.71 -0.68
N LEU A 131 7.68 -17.35 0.59
CA LEU A 131 8.24 -18.02 1.77
C LEU A 131 7.36 -19.17 2.30
N ILE A 132 6.17 -19.35 1.76
CA ILE A 132 5.24 -20.43 2.12
C ILE A 132 4.85 -21.23 0.89
N GLU A 133 4.81 -22.55 1.03
CA GLU A 133 4.45 -23.46 -0.07
C GLU A 133 2.93 -23.53 -0.30
N GLN A 134 2.13 -23.39 0.76
CA GLN A 134 0.67 -23.46 0.67
C GLN A 134 0.11 -22.17 0.09
N LYS A 135 -0.38 -22.26 -1.14
CA LYS A 135 -1.15 -21.17 -1.74
C LYS A 135 -2.57 -21.12 -1.19
N PRO A 136 -3.18 -19.94 -1.08
CA PRO A 136 -4.58 -19.83 -0.68
C PRO A 136 -5.48 -20.60 -1.66
N LYS A 137 -6.64 -21.05 -1.16
CA LYS A 137 -7.68 -21.61 -2.03
C LYS A 137 -8.04 -20.57 -3.10
N LYS A 138 -8.15 -20.99 -4.36
CA LYS A 138 -8.53 -20.08 -5.45
C LYS A 138 -9.95 -19.54 -5.17
N ALA A 139 -10.13 -18.24 -5.37
CA ALA A 139 -11.43 -17.61 -5.26
C ALA A 139 -12.36 -18.08 -6.39
N GLU A 140 -13.67 -18.07 -6.15
CA GLU A 140 -14.67 -18.29 -7.20
C GLU A 140 -14.61 -17.13 -8.22
N PRO A 141 -14.77 -17.42 -9.52
CA PRO A 141 -14.81 -16.38 -10.54
C PRO A 141 -15.93 -15.39 -10.29
N GLY A 142 -15.65 -14.10 -10.48
CA GLY A 142 -16.65 -13.05 -10.28
C GLY A 142 -16.21 -11.72 -10.86
N PHE A 143 -17.17 -10.82 -11.02
CA PHE A 143 -16.93 -9.43 -11.43
C PHE A 143 -17.05 -8.50 -10.23
N PHE A 144 -16.09 -7.58 -10.12
CA PHE A 144 -16.04 -6.59 -9.08
C PHE A 144 -15.84 -5.20 -9.71
N THR A 145 -16.32 -4.18 -9.03
CA THR A 145 -16.04 -2.79 -9.40
C THR A 145 -15.15 -2.15 -8.35
N ILE A 146 -14.19 -1.33 -8.78
CA ILE A 146 -13.30 -0.59 -7.90
C ILE A 146 -13.08 0.82 -8.43
N GLY A 147 -13.10 1.81 -7.51
CA GLY A 147 -12.63 3.16 -7.77
C GLY A 147 -11.33 3.43 -7.02
N TYR A 148 -10.45 4.26 -7.58
CA TYR A 148 -9.18 4.65 -6.94
C TYR A 148 -9.30 5.96 -6.15
N GLU A 149 -10.41 6.68 -6.26
CA GLU A 149 -10.60 7.94 -5.54
C GLU A 149 -10.51 7.73 -4.04
N GLY A 150 -9.78 8.62 -3.36
CA GLY A 150 -9.52 8.53 -1.91
C GLY A 150 -8.58 7.39 -1.47
N LYS A 151 -8.02 6.63 -2.41
CA LYS A 151 -7.06 5.54 -2.10
C LYS A 151 -5.65 5.90 -2.54
N ASP A 152 -4.67 5.54 -1.71
CA ASP A 152 -3.30 5.41 -2.20
C ASP A 152 -3.12 4.08 -2.96
N ILE A 153 -1.96 3.93 -3.59
CA ILE A 153 -1.68 2.73 -4.41
C ILE A 153 -1.64 1.45 -3.57
N ASP A 154 -1.16 1.51 -2.34
CA ASP A 154 -1.05 0.35 -1.46
C ASP A 154 -2.45 -0.13 -1.01
N GLN A 155 -3.37 0.80 -0.72
CA GLN A 155 -4.78 0.49 -0.46
C GLN A 155 -5.48 -0.11 -1.69
N PHE A 156 -5.22 0.46 -2.87
CA PHE A 156 -5.80 -0.03 -4.12
C PHE A 156 -5.31 -1.45 -4.43
N LEU A 157 -4.01 -1.69 -4.36
CA LEU A 157 -3.42 -3.02 -4.57
C LEU A 157 -3.90 -4.02 -3.51
N ASN A 158 -4.04 -3.59 -2.24
CA ASN A 158 -4.56 -4.46 -1.21
C ASN A 158 -5.99 -4.94 -1.53
N ALA A 159 -6.86 -4.04 -2.00
CA ALA A 159 -8.21 -4.41 -2.39
C ALA A 159 -8.22 -5.44 -3.55
N LEU A 160 -7.35 -5.28 -4.55
CA LEU A 160 -7.25 -6.22 -5.66
C LEU A 160 -6.67 -7.57 -5.23
N VAL A 161 -5.53 -7.55 -4.52
CA VAL A 161 -4.82 -8.77 -4.12
C VAL A 161 -5.63 -9.58 -3.10
N SER A 162 -6.24 -8.94 -2.12
CA SER A 162 -7.05 -9.63 -1.09
C SER A 162 -8.29 -10.32 -1.68
N ASN A 163 -8.83 -9.79 -2.78
CA ASN A 163 -9.93 -10.40 -3.52
C ASN A 163 -9.45 -11.31 -4.67
N GLN A 164 -8.14 -11.62 -4.73
CA GLN A 164 -7.53 -12.50 -5.72
C GLN A 164 -7.87 -12.10 -7.18
N ILE A 165 -7.95 -10.81 -7.47
CA ILE A 165 -8.21 -10.30 -8.81
C ILE A 165 -7.07 -10.72 -9.75
N GLU A 166 -7.41 -11.31 -10.88
CA GLU A 166 -6.44 -11.73 -11.91
C GLU A 166 -6.31 -10.70 -13.04
N LEU A 167 -7.38 -9.95 -13.33
CA LEU A 167 -7.44 -8.95 -14.41
C LEU A 167 -8.11 -7.67 -13.92
N LEU A 168 -7.45 -6.54 -14.13
CA LEU A 168 -8.04 -5.20 -13.99
C LEU A 168 -8.43 -4.67 -15.38
N ILE A 169 -9.73 -4.42 -15.58
CA ILE A 169 -10.23 -3.75 -16.78
C ILE A 169 -10.39 -2.25 -16.47
N ASP A 170 -9.58 -1.43 -17.13
CA ASP A 170 -9.66 0.02 -17.03
C ASP A 170 -10.59 0.56 -18.12
N ILE A 171 -11.76 0.99 -17.71
CA ILE A 171 -12.79 1.55 -18.60
C ILE A 171 -12.73 3.08 -18.72
N ARG A 172 -11.71 3.73 -18.15
CA ARG A 172 -11.57 5.19 -18.27
C ARG A 172 -11.34 5.57 -19.73
N ARG A 173 -12.14 6.49 -20.24
CA ARG A 173 -11.97 7.02 -21.62
C ARG A 173 -10.56 7.59 -21.82
N ASN A 174 -10.10 8.38 -20.85
CA ASN A 174 -8.74 8.86 -20.77
C ASN A 174 -8.13 8.39 -19.42
N PRO A 175 -7.16 7.46 -19.42
CA PRO A 175 -6.54 6.92 -18.20
C PRO A 175 -5.45 7.86 -17.63
N PHE A 176 -5.71 9.17 -17.68
CA PHE A 176 -4.92 10.20 -17.02
C PHE A 176 -5.44 10.44 -15.59
N SER A 177 -4.55 10.78 -14.68
CA SER A 177 -4.88 11.12 -13.30
C SER A 177 -3.92 12.17 -12.76
N MET A 178 -4.42 13.10 -11.93
CA MET A 178 -3.57 14.02 -11.16
C MET A 178 -2.69 13.27 -10.15
N ASN A 179 -3.13 12.13 -9.69
CA ASN A 179 -2.27 11.20 -8.96
C ASN A 179 -1.54 10.31 -9.96
N PHE A 180 -0.28 10.64 -10.25
CA PHE A 180 0.54 10.03 -11.29
C PHE A 180 0.64 8.51 -11.22
N VAL A 181 0.47 7.90 -10.03
CA VAL A 181 0.52 6.43 -9.88
C VAL A 181 -0.64 5.73 -10.61
N TYR A 182 -1.75 6.44 -10.86
CA TYR A 182 -2.93 5.92 -11.57
C TYR A 182 -2.96 6.27 -13.07
N ILE A 183 -1.90 6.87 -13.60
CA ILE A 183 -1.71 6.97 -15.05
C ILE A 183 -1.47 5.56 -15.60
N LYS A 184 -1.98 5.26 -16.79
CA LYS A 184 -1.96 3.93 -17.42
C LYS A 184 -0.65 3.16 -17.19
N ASP A 185 0.48 3.72 -17.66
CA ASP A 185 1.77 3.03 -17.63
C ASP A 185 2.29 2.78 -16.21
N ALA A 186 2.08 3.74 -15.31
CA ALA A 186 2.47 3.60 -13.91
C ALA A 186 1.62 2.53 -13.21
N LEU A 187 0.30 2.55 -13.44
CA LEU A 187 -0.62 1.55 -12.88
C LEU A 187 -0.32 0.15 -13.41
N MET A 188 -0.14 -0.01 -14.72
CA MET A 188 0.23 -1.29 -15.35
C MET A 188 1.48 -1.89 -14.71
N LYS A 189 2.53 -1.07 -14.46
CA LYS A 189 3.75 -1.52 -13.80
C LYS A 189 3.47 -2.05 -12.39
N LYS A 190 2.66 -1.34 -11.60
CA LYS A 190 2.29 -1.76 -10.24
C LYS A 190 1.46 -3.05 -10.22
N LEU A 191 0.54 -3.21 -11.16
CA LEU A 191 -0.27 -4.41 -11.30
C LEU A 191 0.58 -5.63 -11.71
N LYS A 192 1.53 -5.42 -12.64
CA LYS A 192 2.48 -6.46 -13.05
C LYS A 192 3.32 -6.98 -11.87
N ASP A 193 3.75 -6.09 -10.96
CA ASP A 193 4.52 -6.46 -9.78
C ASP A 193 3.77 -7.44 -8.86
N VAL A 194 2.42 -7.42 -8.88
CA VAL A 194 1.56 -8.31 -8.09
C VAL A 194 0.87 -9.39 -8.94
N SER A 195 1.32 -9.58 -10.18
CA SER A 195 0.76 -10.58 -11.13
C SER A 195 -0.75 -10.40 -11.36
N ILE A 196 -1.14 -9.15 -11.65
CA ILE A 196 -2.50 -8.80 -12.10
C ILE A 196 -2.38 -8.26 -13.52
N ASP A 197 -3.13 -8.84 -14.44
CA ASP A 197 -3.20 -8.39 -15.81
C ASP A 197 -3.98 -7.07 -15.92
N TYR A 198 -3.70 -6.29 -16.97
CA TYR A 198 -4.34 -5.01 -17.21
C TYR A 198 -4.86 -4.96 -18.65
N LEU A 199 -6.14 -4.61 -18.79
CA LEU A 199 -6.77 -4.36 -20.07
C LEU A 199 -7.42 -2.98 -20.06
N HIS A 200 -7.17 -2.17 -21.09
CA HIS A 200 -7.81 -0.87 -21.25
C HIS A 200 -8.85 -0.94 -22.35
N ILE A 201 -10.12 -0.63 -22.01
CA ILE A 201 -11.24 -0.61 -22.92
C ILE A 201 -11.88 0.79 -22.86
N PRO A 202 -11.29 1.80 -23.56
CA PRO A 202 -11.76 3.18 -23.50
C PRO A 202 -13.18 3.36 -24.10
N GLU A 203 -13.61 2.44 -24.95
CA GLU A 203 -14.94 2.44 -25.56
C GLU A 203 -16.06 2.32 -24.52
N LEU A 204 -15.77 1.70 -23.37
CA LEU A 204 -16.68 1.61 -22.22
C LEU A 204 -16.62 2.85 -21.31
N GLY A 205 -15.78 3.83 -21.63
CA GLY A 205 -15.62 5.04 -20.82
C GLY A 205 -16.62 6.13 -21.21
N ILE A 206 -17.10 6.85 -20.20
CA ILE A 206 -17.94 8.05 -20.40
C ILE A 206 -17.00 9.25 -20.67
N GLU A 207 -17.30 10.04 -21.69
CA GLU A 207 -16.53 11.24 -22.03
C GLU A 207 -16.50 12.25 -20.87
N SER A 208 -15.39 12.98 -20.76
CA SER A 208 -15.19 13.93 -19.65
C SER A 208 -16.22 15.08 -19.69
N GLU A 209 -16.64 15.47 -20.87
CA GLU A 209 -17.66 16.51 -21.11
C GLU A 209 -19.01 16.09 -20.53
N GLU A 210 -19.38 14.83 -20.68
CA GLU A 210 -20.66 14.27 -20.20
C GLU A 210 -20.71 14.13 -18.69
N ARG A 211 -19.57 14.15 -18.01
CA ARG A 211 -19.45 14.06 -16.54
C ARG A 211 -19.43 15.42 -15.83
N LYS A 212 -19.60 16.51 -16.58
CA LYS A 212 -19.66 17.85 -16.00
C LYS A 212 -21.07 18.13 -15.45
N ASN A 213 -21.11 18.91 -14.35
CA ASN A 213 -22.34 19.38 -13.72
C ASN A 213 -23.27 18.27 -13.16
N LEU A 214 -22.73 17.14 -12.77
CA LEU A 214 -23.47 16.08 -12.09
C LEU A 214 -23.56 16.41 -10.60
N ASN A 215 -24.62 17.10 -10.20
CA ASN A 215 -24.81 17.59 -8.82
C ASN A 215 -25.88 16.82 -8.06
N THR A 216 -26.80 16.19 -8.76
CA THR A 216 -27.96 15.49 -8.18
C THR A 216 -28.02 14.03 -8.64
N LYS A 217 -28.75 13.20 -7.90
CA LYS A 217 -29.00 11.82 -8.30
C LYS A 217 -29.69 11.71 -9.66
N ALA A 218 -30.57 12.64 -9.98
CA ALA A 218 -31.25 12.70 -11.28
C ALA A 218 -30.26 12.90 -12.44
N ASP A 219 -29.26 13.77 -12.28
CA ASP A 219 -28.23 14.00 -13.31
C ASP A 219 -27.45 12.70 -13.61
N TYR A 220 -27.14 11.90 -12.59
CA TYR A 220 -26.50 10.59 -12.78
C TYR A 220 -27.42 9.57 -13.42
N GLU A 221 -28.73 9.55 -13.07
CA GLU A 221 -29.71 8.64 -13.66
C GLU A 221 -29.88 8.95 -15.17
N GLU A 222 -29.96 10.22 -15.55
CA GLU A 222 -30.01 10.64 -16.94
C GLU A 222 -28.73 10.26 -17.71
N LEU A 223 -27.55 10.55 -17.15
CA LEU A 223 -26.28 10.16 -17.74
C LEU A 223 -26.21 8.63 -17.97
N PHE A 224 -26.58 7.84 -17.00
CA PHE A 224 -26.54 6.38 -17.15
C PHE A 224 -27.60 5.84 -18.11
N ALA A 225 -28.75 6.48 -18.24
CA ALA A 225 -29.75 6.12 -19.24
C ALA A 225 -29.21 6.37 -20.66
N LYS A 226 -28.60 7.53 -20.90
CA LYS A 226 -27.95 7.87 -22.16
C LYS A 226 -26.78 6.93 -22.47
N TYR A 227 -25.94 6.66 -21.49
CA TYR A 227 -24.78 5.77 -21.63
C TYR A 227 -25.21 4.34 -22.04
N ARG A 228 -26.27 3.79 -21.42
CA ARG A 228 -26.81 2.49 -21.81
C ARG A 228 -27.26 2.44 -23.27
N GLN A 229 -27.95 3.46 -23.74
CA GLN A 229 -28.36 3.56 -25.15
C GLN A 229 -27.17 3.57 -26.10
N THR A 230 -26.11 4.30 -25.74
CA THR A 230 -24.89 4.40 -26.56
C THR A 230 -24.14 3.06 -26.67
N LEU A 231 -24.13 2.25 -25.59
CA LEU A 231 -23.49 0.93 -25.63
C LEU A 231 -24.26 -0.04 -26.55
N PHE A 232 -25.59 -0.09 -26.46
CA PHE A 232 -26.41 -0.98 -27.31
C PHE A 232 -26.32 -0.65 -28.81
N ILE A 233 -26.03 0.60 -29.18
CA ILE A 233 -25.87 0.99 -30.59
C ILE A 233 -24.52 0.51 -31.17
N LYS A 234 -23.52 0.27 -30.34
CA LYS A 234 -22.18 -0.18 -30.79
C LYS A 234 -22.07 -1.70 -31.00
N GLU A 235 -23.06 -2.48 -30.60
CA GLU A 235 -23.10 -3.94 -30.78
C GLU A 235 -23.87 -4.39 -32.05
N VAL A 236 -24.32 -3.46 -32.89
CA VAL A 236 -24.96 -3.71 -34.17
C VAL A 236 -24.08 -3.17 -35.30
#